data_ff2910710af1336b28dda5372d228e64
#
_entry.id   ff2910710af1336b28dda5372d228e64
#
_cell.length_a   1.000
_cell.length_b   1.000
_cell.length_c   1.000
_cell.angle_alpha   90.00
_cell.angle_beta   90.00
_cell.angle_gamma   90.00
#
_symmetry.space_group_name_H-M   'P 1'
#
loop_
_entity.id
_entity.type
_entity.pdbx_description
1 polymer ?
#
loop_
_entity_poly.entity_id
_entity_poly.type
_entity_poly.pdbx_seq_one_letter_code
_entity_poly.pdbx_strand_id
1 'polypeptide(L)'
;MAIKDLLSAESKNEVRLLEAFLTDEQFIRLHYRMRMGKKLNLENPQTFNEKMQWLKLNDRRDIYTVFADKYEAKKYVGNLIGEKYINPVYGIWNSFDEIDFDSLPDKFVLKVTHDSGGVVICRDKASFDMKKARKKITRRLKMNYYWVGREWQYKNVKPRVFAEKYMEDFDGGNDLTDYKIHCYNGHPKVVQVIYDRFAPDGMKNDHYTLDWEKLDLVRGHYSKSDHKLERPGEMDEMLQIADKLCADYPYIRVDLYLAKHKIYFGELTLFPASGMNPFTPSSYDDLFGSWIDLT
;
A
#
# COMPACT_ATOMS: atom_id res chain seq x y z
N MET A 1 -5.78 18.96 -7.28
CA MET A 1 -4.84 19.58 -6.32
C MET A 1 -5.57 19.72 -4.99
N ALA A 2 -5.11 19.05 -3.91
CA ALA A 2 -5.77 19.16 -2.63
C ALA A 2 -5.52 20.55 -2.02
N ILE A 3 -6.52 21.09 -1.30
CA ILE A 3 -6.41 22.41 -0.64
C ILE A 3 -5.13 22.50 0.22
N LYS A 4 -4.70 21.37 0.83
CA LYS A 4 -3.45 21.30 1.60
C LYS A 4 -2.17 21.58 0.79
N ASP A 5 -2.18 21.44 -0.52
CA ASP A 5 -1.00 21.71 -1.37
C ASP A 5 -0.81 23.22 -1.62
N LEU A 6 -1.86 24.00 -1.39
CA LEU A 6 -1.87 25.46 -1.54
C LEU A 6 -1.52 26.20 -0.23
N LEU A 7 -1.46 25.48 0.91
CA LEU A 7 -1.21 26.09 2.22
C LEU A 7 0.30 26.20 2.50
N SER A 8 0.69 27.27 3.22
CA SER A 8 2.05 27.42 3.75
C SER A 8 2.37 26.29 4.76
N ALA A 9 3.66 26.11 5.09
CA ALA A 9 4.07 25.11 6.08
C ALA A 9 3.47 25.38 7.48
N GLU A 10 3.30 26.64 7.84
CA GLU A 10 2.66 27.06 9.10
C GLU A 10 1.17 26.70 9.11
N SER A 11 0.43 27.08 8.07
CA SER A 11 -0.98 26.77 7.93
C SER A 11 -1.24 25.25 7.87
N LYS A 12 -0.31 24.46 7.31
CA LYS A 12 -0.38 22.98 7.37
C LYS A 12 -0.24 22.42 8.79
N ASN A 13 0.59 23.05 9.62
CA ASN A 13 0.74 22.65 11.02
C ASN A 13 -0.48 23.03 11.86
N GLU A 14 -1.05 24.22 11.66
CA GLU A 14 -2.26 24.66 12.35
C GLU A 14 -3.46 23.76 12.02
N VAL A 15 -3.65 23.42 10.74
CA VAL A 15 -4.70 22.47 10.32
C VAL A 15 -4.50 21.09 10.97
N ARG A 16 -3.26 20.59 11.07
CA ARG A 16 -2.97 19.31 11.74
C ARG A 16 -3.26 19.36 13.25
N LEU A 17 -2.97 20.47 13.91
CA LEU A 17 -3.30 20.64 15.33
C LEU A 17 -4.80 20.64 15.55
N LEU A 18 -5.58 21.33 14.72
CA LEU A 18 -7.04 21.30 14.76
C LEU A 18 -7.59 19.90 14.47
N GLU A 19 -7.04 19.19 13.48
CA GLU A 19 -7.42 17.82 13.15
C GLU A 19 -7.13 16.82 14.29
N ALA A 20 -6.16 17.10 15.17
CA ALA A 20 -5.84 16.24 16.31
C ALA A 20 -6.96 16.18 17.36
N PHE A 21 -7.81 17.21 17.45
CA PHE A 21 -8.96 17.27 18.36
C PHE A 21 -10.21 16.57 17.79
N LEU A 22 -10.22 16.21 16.50
CA LEU A 22 -11.35 15.51 15.92
C LEU A 22 -11.33 14.02 16.33
N THR A 23 -12.52 13.47 16.59
CA THR A 23 -12.67 12.01 16.66
C THR A 23 -12.33 11.37 15.31
N ASP A 24 -12.06 10.06 15.29
CA ASP A 24 -11.79 9.34 14.03
C ASP A 24 -12.91 9.53 13.02
N GLU A 25 -14.17 9.44 13.47
CA GLU A 25 -15.33 9.61 12.61
C GLU A 25 -15.44 11.04 12.05
N GLN A 26 -15.29 12.06 12.90
CA GLN A 26 -15.33 13.46 12.46
C GLN A 26 -14.24 13.76 11.41
N PHE A 27 -13.02 13.27 11.66
CA PHE A 27 -11.90 13.40 10.72
C PHE A 27 -12.23 12.72 9.40
N ILE A 28 -12.70 11.49 9.44
CA ILE A 28 -13.01 10.68 8.25
C ILE A 28 -14.15 11.35 7.44
N ARG A 29 -15.24 11.79 8.08
CA ARG A 29 -16.35 12.49 7.41
C ARG A 29 -15.89 13.78 6.73
N LEU A 30 -15.05 14.57 7.39
CA LEU A 30 -14.49 15.80 6.83
C LEU A 30 -13.61 15.52 5.62
N HIS A 31 -12.64 14.60 5.74
CA HIS A 31 -11.71 14.24 4.67
C HIS A 31 -12.39 13.55 3.48
N TYR A 32 -13.39 12.72 3.75
CA TYR A 32 -14.20 12.10 2.71
C TYR A 32 -14.93 13.16 1.87
N ARG A 33 -15.59 14.12 2.52
CA ARG A 33 -16.25 15.22 1.80
C ARG A 33 -15.28 16.05 0.96
N MET A 34 -14.09 16.33 1.51
CA MET A 34 -13.05 17.10 0.78
C MET A 34 -12.47 16.35 -0.43
N ARG A 35 -12.30 15.03 -0.33
CA ARG A 35 -11.67 14.23 -1.39
C ARG A 35 -12.65 13.67 -2.40
N MET A 36 -13.82 13.26 -1.93
CA MET A 36 -14.85 12.60 -2.74
C MET A 36 -15.92 13.57 -3.25
N GLY A 37 -15.97 14.81 -2.72
CA GLY A 37 -16.96 15.82 -3.11
C GLY A 37 -18.38 15.53 -2.65
N LYS A 38 -18.61 14.46 -1.85
CA LYS A 38 -19.93 14.02 -1.40
C LYS A 38 -19.93 13.72 0.11
N LYS A 39 -21.11 13.71 0.74
CA LYS A 39 -21.30 13.33 2.14
C LYS A 39 -21.06 11.83 2.29
N LEU A 40 -20.34 11.45 3.36
CA LEU A 40 -20.12 10.05 3.72
C LEU A 40 -21.37 9.45 4.38
N ASN A 41 -21.87 8.33 3.86
CA ASN A 41 -22.93 7.54 4.47
C ASN A 41 -22.31 6.39 5.27
N LEU A 42 -22.39 6.46 6.59
CA LEU A 42 -21.91 5.39 7.51
C LEU A 42 -23.06 4.55 8.06
N GLU A 43 -24.30 5.06 8.02
CA GLU A 43 -25.48 4.35 8.50
C GLU A 43 -25.87 3.20 7.57
N ASN A 44 -25.73 3.41 6.26
CA ASN A 44 -26.00 2.40 5.23
C ASN A 44 -25.00 2.55 4.07
N PRO A 45 -23.70 2.20 4.29
CA PRO A 45 -22.67 2.36 3.28
C PRO A 45 -22.89 1.37 2.11
N GLN A 46 -22.91 1.88 0.89
CA GLN A 46 -23.15 1.08 -0.32
C GLN A 46 -21.87 0.95 -1.17
N THR A 47 -21.17 2.07 -1.38
CA THR A 47 -20.02 2.10 -2.28
C THR A 47 -18.77 1.55 -1.61
N PHE A 48 -17.79 1.11 -2.42
CA PHE A 48 -16.49 0.66 -1.92
C PHE A 48 -15.84 1.70 -0.98
N ASN A 49 -15.80 2.97 -1.42
CA ASN A 49 -15.17 4.02 -0.62
C ASN A 49 -15.93 4.29 0.70
N GLU A 50 -17.25 4.17 0.74
CA GLU A 50 -18.03 4.28 1.99
C GLU A 50 -17.78 3.10 2.92
N LYS A 51 -17.80 1.87 2.39
CA LYS A 51 -17.54 0.64 3.16
C LYS A 51 -16.12 0.62 3.71
N MET A 52 -15.13 1.13 2.97
CA MET A 52 -13.76 1.32 3.51
C MET A 52 -13.73 2.24 4.73
N GLN A 53 -14.54 3.32 4.75
CA GLN A 53 -14.58 4.21 5.92
C GLN A 53 -15.29 3.53 7.10
N TRP A 54 -16.35 2.77 6.81
CA TRP A 54 -17.06 2.01 7.83
C TRP A 54 -16.12 0.97 8.49
N LEU A 55 -15.39 0.21 7.69
CA LEU A 55 -14.41 -0.79 8.18
C LEU A 55 -13.30 -0.15 9.02
N LYS A 56 -12.78 1.02 8.67
CA LYS A 56 -11.80 1.74 9.49
C LYS A 56 -12.28 2.02 10.91
N LEU A 57 -13.58 2.27 11.07
CA LEU A 57 -14.18 2.61 12.36
C LEU A 57 -14.59 1.38 13.15
N ASN A 58 -15.05 0.32 12.48
CA ASN A 58 -15.74 -0.78 13.11
C ASN A 58 -14.98 -2.12 13.08
N ASP A 59 -14.15 -2.39 12.07
CA ASP A 59 -13.36 -3.63 11.97
C ASP A 59 -11.91 -3.39 12.43
N ARG A 60 -11.64 -3.66 13.72
CA ARG A 60 -10.36 -3.42 14.39
C ARG A 60 -9.83 -4.71 15.01
N ARG A 61 -9.19 -5.54 14.18
CA ARG A 61 -8.59 -6.81 14.62
C ARG A 61 -7.10 -6.61 14.91
N ASP A 62 -6.60 -7.20 15.99
CA ASP A 62 -5.18 -7.06 16.41
C ASP A 62 -4.20 -7.48 15.32
N ILE A 63 -4.56 -8.50 14.53
CA ILE A 63 -3.74 -8.97 13.41
C ILE A 63 -3.49 -7.88 12.34
N TYR A 64 -4.36 -6.89 12.22
CA TYR A 64 -4.17 -5.79 11.28
C TYR A 64 -2.94 -4.93 11.58
N THR A 65 -2.54 -4.85 12.87
CA THR A 65 -1.27 -4.23 13.25
C THR A 65 -0.06 -4.99 12.72
N VAL A 66 -0.14 -6.33 12.68
CA VAL A 66 0.89 -7.18 12.06
C VAL A 66 0.94 -6.93 10.55
N PHE A 67 -0.20 -6.82 9.87
CA PHE A 67 -0.25 -6.56 8.43
C PHE A 67 0.31 -5.18 8.06
N ALA A 68 0.11 -4.18 8.93
CA ALA A 68 0.62 -2.83 8.72
C ALA A 68 2.13 -2.71 8.98
N ASP A 69 2.72 -3.56 9.83
CA ASP A 69 4.16 -3.64 10.04
C ASP A 69 4.82 -4.44 8.92
N LYS A 70 5.55 -3.75 8.02
CA LYS A 70 6.17 -4.37 6.83
C LYS A 70 7.12 -5.52 7.14
N TYR A 71 7.72 -5.54 8.33
CA TYR A 71 8.60 -6.62 8.75
C TYR A 71 7.83 -7.80 9.37
N GLU A 72 6.90 -7.52 10.27
CA GLU A 72 6.09 -8.58 10.88
C GLU A 72 5.15 -9.24 9.86
N ALA A 73 4.61 -8.47 8.90
CA ALA A 73 3.83 -9.02 7.78
C ALA A 73 4.63 -10.04 6.96
N LYS A 74 5.93 -9.77 6.68
CA LYS A 74 6.80 -10.72 5.98
C LYS A 74 6.92 -12.05 6.73
N LYS A 75 7.12 -12.01 8.05
CA LYS A 75 7.20 -13.23 8.88
C LYS A 75 5.86 -14.00 8.88
N TYR A 76 4.77 -13.27 9.08
CA TYR A 76 3.44 -13.85 9.08
C TYR A 76 3.14 -14.56 7.75
N VAL A 77 3.40 -13.87 6.65
CA VAL A 77 3.16 -14.40 5.30
C VAL A 77 4.13 -15.53 4.97
N GLY A 78 5.42 -15.41 5.32
CA GLY A 78 6.41 -16.48 5.13
C GLY A 78 6.01 -17.79 5.80
N ASN A 79 5.45 -17.70 7.02
CA ASN A 79 4.93 -18.86 7.73
C ASN A 79 3.70 -19.51 7.06
N LEU A 80 2.86 -18.73 6.37
CA LEU A 80 1.64 -19.22 5.73
C LEU A 80 1.87 -19.78 4.33
N ILE A 81 2.67 -19.10 3.51
CA ILE A 81 2.84 -19.46 2.10
C ILE A 81 4.25 -19.97 1.77
N GLY A 82 5.20 -19.81 2.69
CA GLY A 82 6.61 -20.25 2.56
C GLY A 82 7.59 -19.10 2.34
N GLU A 83 8.77 -19.24 2.92
CA GLU A 83 9.86 -18.24 2.88
C GLU A 83 10.37 -17.96 1.48
N LYS A 84 10.16 -18.85 0.51
CA LYS A 84 10.58 -18.65 -0.90
C LYS A 84 9.95 -17.41 -1.55
N TYR A 85 8.81 -16.94 -1.03
CA TYR A 85 8.12 -15.74 -1.52
C TYR A 85 8.51 -14.47 -0.77
N ILE A 86 9.36 -14.57 0.25
CA ILE A 86 9.76 -13.41 1.05
C ILE A 86 11.07 -12.83 0.51
N ASN A 87 11.06 -11.54 0.19
CA ASN A 87 12.30 -10.84 -0.16
C ASN A 87 13.25 -10.84 1.04
N PRO A 88 14.50 -11.33 0.91
CA PRO A 88 15.45 -11.44 2.01
C PRO A 88 15.65 -10.12 2.76
N VAL A 89 15.60 -10.18 4.09
CA VAL A 89 15.89 -9.06 4.98
C VAL A 89 17.31 -9.25 5.56
N TYR A 90 18.12 -8.20 5.48
CA TYR A 90 19.49 -8.22 5.96
C TYR A 90 19.62 -7.83 7.44
N GLY A 91 18.66 -7.04 7.95
CA GLY A 91 18.63 -6.63 9.35
C GLY A 91 17.49 -5.67 9.64
N ILE A 92 17.20 -5.49 10.94
CA ILE A 92 16.18 -4.59 11.46
C ILE A 92 16.71 -3.86 12.70
N TRP A 93 16.47 -2.54 12.79
CA TRP A 93 17.01 -1.66 13.82
C TRP A 93 15.95 -0.67 14.31
N ASN A 94 16.13 -0.14 15.53
CA ASN A 94 15.22 0.86 16.09
C ASN A 94 15.55 2.29 15.61
N SER A 95 16.78 2.52 15.17
CA SER A 95 17.22 3.82 14.64
C SER A 95 18.11 3.65 13.42
N PHE A 96 18.30 4.74 12.66
CA PHE A 96 19.22 4.75 11.53
C PHE A 96 20.68 4.55 11.98
N ASP A 97 21.03 5.01 13.18
CA ASP A 97 22.40 5.00 13.67
C ASP A 97 22.88 3.63 14.17
N GLU A 98 21.93 2.71 14.35
CA GLU A 98 22.22 1.32 14.69
C GLU A 98 22.54 0.47 13.45
N ILE A 99 22.32 0.99 12.23
CA ILE A 99 22.54 0.22 11.00
C ILE A 99 24.04 -0.01 10.79
N ASP A 100 24.42 -1.29 10.76
CA ASP A 100 25.76 -1.69 10.33
C ASP A 100 25.82 -1.73 8.80
N PHE A 101 26.19 -0.58 8.22
CA PHE A 101 26.29 -0.44 6.77
C PHE A 101 27.41 -1.29 6.17
N ASP A 102 28.43 -1.66 6.93
CA ASP A 102 29.55 -2.46 6.42
C ASP A 102 29.11 -3.90 6.14
N SER A 103 28.17 -4.41 6.92
CA SER A 103 27.57 -5.74 6.70
C SER A 103 26.57 -5.80 5.55
N LEU A 104 26.07 -4.65 5.06
CA LEU A 104 25.11 -4.63 3.97
C LEU A 104 25.78 -4.82 2.60
N PRO A 105 25.13 -5.48 1.62
CA PRO A 105 25.64 -5.58 0.25
C PRO A 105 25.67 -4.21 -0.45
N ASP A 106 26.28 -4.14 -1.64
CA ASP A 106 26.35 -2.91 -2.42
C ASP A 106 24.99 -2.36 -2.83
N LYS A 107 23.99 -3.24 -3.02
CA LYS A 107 22.63 -2.88 -3.40
C LYS A 107 21.65 -3.35 -2.32
N PHE A 108 20.90 -2.41 -1.76
CA PHE A 108 19.87 -2.70 -0.76
C PHE A 108 18.75 -1.66 -0.76
N VAL A 109 17.66 -1.94 -0.05
CA VAL A 109 16.57 -1.00 0.17
C VAL A 109 16.34 -0.86 1.67
N LEU A 110 16.37 0.38 2.18
CA LEU A 110 15.93 0.68 3.54
C LEU A 110 14.45 1.04 3.52
N LYS A 111 13.69 0.45 4.43
CA LYS A 111 12.27 0.75 4.62
C LYS A 111 11.97 0.95 6.10
N VAL A 112 11.07 1.89 6.44
CA VAL A 112 10.48 1.91 7.78
C VAL A 112 9.28 0.98 7.84
N THR A 113 9.05 0.36 9.00
CA THR A 113 8.05 -0.71 9.15
C THR A 113 6.61 -0.20 9.09
N HIS A 114 6.34 1.04 9.50
CA HIS A 114 5.04 1.55 9.94
C HIS A 114 4.46 2.67 9.08
N ASP A 115 5.00 2.93 7.87
CA ASP A 115 4.47 4.00 7.01
C ASP A 115 4.42 3.62 5.52
N SER A 116 3.81 4.50 4.72
CA SER A 116 3.85 4.46 3.27
C SER A 116 4.77 5.58 2.76
N GLY A 117 5.93 5.20 2.19
CA GLY A 117 6.87 6.15 1.57
C GLY A 117 8.20 6.37 2.31
N GLY A 118 8.42 5.71 3.45
CA GLY A 118 9.72 5.66 4.15
C GLY A 118 10.69 4.68 3.50
N VAL A 119 10.97 4.84 2.20
CA VAL A 119 11.83 3.97 1.40
C VAL A 119 13.04 4.74 0.90
N VAL A 120 14.24 4.16 1.05
CA VAL A 120 15.50 4.66 0.46
C VAL A 120 16.17 3.53 -0.28
N ILE A 121 16.45 3.73 -1.55
CA ILE A 121 17.08 2.74 -2.42
C ILE A 121 18.57 3.05 -2.53
N CYS A 122 19.41 2.07 -2.23
CA CYS A 122 20.84 2.06 -2.51
C CYS A 122 21.10 1.16 -3.71
N ARG A 123 21.52 1.75 -4.83
CA ARG A 123 21.93 1.02 -6.04
C ARG A 123 23.44 0.84 -6.14
N ASP A 124 24.18 1.61 -5.37
CA ASP A 124 25.64 1.57 -5.26
C ASP A 124 26.05 2.19 -3.92
N LYS A 125 26.67 1.41 -3.08
CA LYS A 125 27.06 1.80 -1.73
C LYS A 125 28.14 2.88 -1.72
N ALA A 126 29.02 2.90 -2.73
CA ALA A 126 30.10 3.88 -2.82
C ALA A 126 29.58 5.30 -3.08
N SER A 127 28.44 5.42 -3.79
CA SER A 127 27.79 6.69 -4.11
C SER A 127 26.57 6.99 -3.22
N PHE A 128 26.33 6.19 -2.17
CA PHE A 128 25.14 6.32 -1.34
C PHE A 128 25.17 7.56 -0.44
N ASP A 129 24.16 8.44 -0.60
CA ASP A 129 24.03 9.66 0.21
C ASP A 129 23.49 9.34 1.61
N MET A 130 24.40 9.00 2.51
CA MET A 130 24.12 8.69 3.92
C MET A 130 23.38 9.81 4.65
N LYS A 131 23.71 11.10 4.36
CA LYS A 131 23.07 12.25 5.03
C LYS A 131 21.61 12.37 4.65
N LYS A 132 21.31 12.24 3.35
CA LYS A 132 19.93 12.29 2.82
C LYS A 132 19.12 11.10 3.30
N ALA A 133 19.70 9.90 3.29
CA ALA A 133 19.08 8.68 3.80
C ALA A 133 18.73 8.82 5.29
N ARG A 134 19.70 9.21 6.13
CA ARG A 134 19.51 9.46 7.55
C ARG A 134 18.38 10.46 7.81
N LYS A 135 18.43 11.62 7.17
CA LYS A 135 17.39 12.66 7.31
C LYS A 135 16.01 12.12 6.99
N LYS A 136 15.88 11.35 5.89
CA LYS A 136 14.60 10.78 5.45
C LYS A 136 14.10 9.74 6.45
N ILE A 137 14.89 8.73 6.79
CA ILE A 137 14.51 7.63 7.68
C ILE A 137 14.21 8.14 9.09
N THR A 138 15.10 8.96 9.69
CA THR A 138 14.87 9.51 11.03
C THR A 138 13.60 10.34 11.13
N ARG A 139 13.28 11.14 10.09
CA ARG A 139 12.00 11.87 10.03
C ARG A 139 10.81 10.92 9.99
N ARG A 140 10.89 9.84 9.21
CA ARG A 140 9.81 8.87 9.07
C ARG A 140 9.60 8.05 10.33
N LEU A 141 10.66 7.65 11.02
CA LEU A 141 10.58 6.94 12.30
C LEU A 141 9.83 7.73 13.39
N LYS A 142 9.84 9.07 13.32
CA LYS A 142 9.11 9.95 14.26
C LYS A 142 7.63 10.14 13.92
N MET A 143 7.17 9.67 12.75
CA MET A 143 5.78 9.82 12.33
C MET A 143 4.96 8.63 12.79
N ASN A 144 3.69 8.86 13.18
CA ASN A 144 2.72 7.79 13.27
C ASN A 144 1.73 7.94 12.12
N TYR A 145 1.71 6.94 11.23
CA TYR A 145 0.93 6.99 9.99
C TYR A 145 -0.59 6.98 10.23
N TYR A 146 -1.04 6.51 11.40
CA TYR A 146 -2.45 6.59 11.82
C TYR A 146 -3.03 8.01 11.66
N TRP A 147 -2.27 9.05 11.98
CA TRP A 147 -2.73 10.44 11.90
C TRP A 147 -2.95 10.95 10.46
N VAL A 148 -2.49 10.23 9.45
CA VAL A 148 -2.64 10.62 8.03
C VAL A 148 -4.05 10.32 7.51
N GLY A 149 -4.60 9.16 7.86
CA GLY A 149 -5.87 8.67 7.32
C GLY A 149 -6.81 8.05 8.35
N ARG A 150 -6.45 8.13 9.64
CA ARG A 150 -7.14 7.44 10.74
C ARG A 150 -7.26 5.94 10.49
N GLU A 151 -6.22 5.37 9.92
CA GLU A 151 -6.10 3.95 9.67
C GLU A 151 -5.57 3.27 10.94
N TRP A 152 -6.49 2.67 11.71
CA TRP A 152 -6.24 2.16 13.06
C TRP A 152 -5.06 1.18 13.15
N GLN A 153 -4.86 0.34 12.15
CA GLN A 153 -3.81 -0.67 12.15
C GLN A 153 -2.39 -0.09 12.31
N TYR A 154 -2.15 1.18 11.91
CA TYR A 154 -0.86 1.83 12.07
C TYR A 154 -0.62 2.41 13.47
N LYS A 155 -1.67 2.53 14.30
CA LYS A 155 -1.61 3.25 15.57
C LYS A 155 -0.55 2.71 16.52
N ASN A 156 -0.45 1.39 16.60
CA ASN A 156 0.38 0.66 17.56
C ASN A 156 1.60 -0.04 16.92
N VAL A 157 1.85 0.17 15.63
CA VAL A 157 3.03 -0.41 14.98
C VAL A 157 4.30 0.23 15.57
N LYS A 158 5.23 -0.60 16.04
CA LYS A 158 6.52 -0.14 16.56
C LYS A 158 7.37 0.42 15.41
N PRO A 159 7.78 1.71 15.49
CA PRO A 159 8.66 2.28 14.48
C PRO A 159 10.04 1.62 14.47
N ARG A 160 10.42 1.02 13.32
CA ARG A 160 11.73 0.42 13.09
C ARG A 160 12.15 0.67 11.64
N VAL A 161 13.41 0.54 11.35
CA VAL A 161 13.97 0.52 9.99
C VAL A 161 14.55 -0.86 9.71
N PHE A 162 14.34 -1.38 8.51
CA PHE A 162 14.96 -2.63 8.08
C PHE A 162 15.58 -2.48 6.70
N ALA A 163 16.58 -3.29 6.42
CA ALA A 163 17.22 -3.40 5.11
C ALA A 163 16.80 -4.70 4.44
N GLU A 164 16.39 -4.63 3.18
CA GLU A 164 16.06 -5.80 2.38
C GLU A 164 16.80 -5.79 1.05
N LYS A 165 16.83 -6.96 0.41
CA LYS A 165 17.46 -7.13 -0.91
C LYS A 165 16.84 -6.18 -1.92
N TYR A 166 17.69 -5.46 -2.67
CA TYR A 166 17.26 -4.73 -3.85
C TYR A 166 16.87 -5.74 -4.95
N MET A 167 15.66 -5.62 -5.45
CA MET A 167 15.16 -6.45 -6.55
C MET A 167 15.31 -5.68 -7.87
N GLU A 168 15.79 -6.37 -8.88
CA GLU A 168 15.87 -5.90 -10.26
C GLU A 168 14.81 -6.61 -11.07
N ASP A 169 14.19 -5.91 -12.02
CA ASP A 169 13.20 -6.52 -12.91
C ASP A 169 13.87 -7.53 -13.88
N PHE A 170 13.03 -8.31 -14.54
CA PHE A 170 13.45 -9.39 -15.47
C PHE A 170 14.37 -8.89 -16.58
N ASP A 171 14.10 -7.70 -17.15
CA ASP A 171 14.83 -7.12 -18.28
C ASP A 171 15.96 -6.16 -17.85
N GLY A 172 16.37 -6.18 -16.56
CA GLY A 172 17.38 -5.25 -16.05
C GLY A 172 16.85 -3.81 -15.92
N GLY A 173 15.55 -3.61 -16.07
CA GLY A 173 14.86 -2.34 -15.84
C GLY A 173 14.88 -1.94 -14.38
N ASN A 174 14.65 -0.65 -14.12
CA ASN A 174 14.61 -0.11 -12.77
C ASN A 174 13.22 -0.18 -12.13
N ASP A 175 12.25 -0.79 -12.79
CA ASP A 175 10.84 -0.74 -12.41
C ASP A 175 10.23 -2.15 -12.32
N LEU A 176 9.90 -2.55 -11.09
CA LEU A 176 9.20 -3.81 -10.85
C LEU A 176 7.71 -3.65 -11.11
N THR A 177 7.13 -4.58 -11.86
CA THR A 177 5.68 -4.65 -12.00
C THR A 177 5.03 -5.10 -10.71
N ASP A 178 4.09 -4.29 -10.20
CA ASP A 178 3.26 -4.62 -9.04
C ASP A 178 1.97 -5.28 -9.49
N TYR A 179 1.71 -6.48 -9.00
CA TYR A 179 0.41 -7.17 -9.10
C TYR A 179 -0.32 -7.06 -7.76
N LYS A 180 -1.42 -6.31 -7.75
CA LYS A 180 -2.21 -6.03 -6.56
C LYS A 180 -3.55 -6.74 -6.66
N ILE A 181 -3.68 -7.82 -5.94
CA ILE A 181 -4.86 -8.67 -5.99
C ILE A 181 -5.84 -8.19 -4.93
N HIS A 182 -6.97 -7.65 -5.38
CA HIS A 182 -8.05 -7.20 -4.52
C HIS A 182 -8.95 -8.38 -4.16
N CYS A 183 -9.03 -8.68 -2.88
CA CYS A 183 -9.82 -9.76 -2.33
C CYS A 183 -10.99 -9.21 -1.51
N TYR A 184 -12.14 -9.83 -1.65
CA TYR A 184 -13.39 -9.45 -1.03
C TYR A 184 -14.01 -10.68 -0.37
N ASN A 185 -14.34 -10.60 0.92
CA ASN A 185 -14.91 -11.69 1.72
C ASN A 185 -14.17 -13.02 1.51
N GLY A 186 -12.84 -12.99 1.62
CA GLY A 186 -12.00 -14.17 1.48
C GLY A 186 -11.74 -14.65 0.04
N HIS A 187 -12.09 -13.88 -1.00
CA HIS A 187 -11.91 -14.30 -2.40
C HIS A 187 -11.26 -13.23 -3.26
N PRO A 188 -10.24 -13.54 -4.07
CA PRO A 188 -9.74 -12.67 -5.14
C PRO A 188 -10.85 -12.32 -6.13
N LYS A 189 -10.90 -11.07 -6.61
CA LYS A 189 -11.89 -10.61 -7.59
C LYS A 189 -11.30 -9.77 -8.71
N VAL A 190 -10.27 -8.95 -8.42
CA VAL A 190 -9.67 -8.02 -9.38
C VAL A 190 -8.17 -7.99 -9.20
N VAL A 191 -7.43 -7.97 -10.30
CA VAL A 191 -5.99 -7.75 -10.34
C VAL A 191 -5.71 -6.33 -10.84
N GLN A 192 -5.11 -5.50 -10.01
CA GLN A 192 -4.59 -4.19 -10.38
C GLN A 192 -3.10 -4.34 -10.71
N VAL A 193 -2.67 -3.85 -11.86
CA VAL A 193 -1.28 -3.90 -12.30
C VAL A 193 -0.71 -2.49 -12.38
N ILE A 194 0.40 -2.26 -11.67
CA ILE A 194 1.13 -0.99 -11.70
C ILE A 194 2.50 -1.23 -12.32
N TYR A 195 2.80 -0.48 -13.37
CA TYR A 195 4.03 -0.58 -14.14
C TYR A 195 4.45 0.77 -14.73
N ASP A 196 5.59 0.81 -15.39
CA ASP A 196 6.13 2.03 -16.02
C ASP A 196 6.23 3.23 -15.03
N ARG A 197 6.63 2.99 -13.77
CA ARG A 197 6.66 4.02 -12.71
C ARG A 197 7.53 5.21 -13.03
N PHE A 198 8.55 5.02 -13.85
CA PHE A 198 9.55 6.03 -14.22
C PHE A 198 9.46 6.42 -15.70
N ALA A 199 8.42 5.98 -16.41
CA ALA A 199 8.21 6.37 -17.80
C ALA A 199 7.94 7.88 -17.93
N PRO A 200 8.39 8.53 -19.01
CA PRO A 200 8.17 9.96 -19.21
C PRO A 200 6.70 10.39 -19.23
N ASP A 201 5.82 9.51 -19.70
CA ASP A 201 4.36 9.70 -19.75
C ASP A 201 3.65 9.25 -18.46
N GLY A 202 4.40 8.86 -17.45
CA GLY A 202 3.94 8.52 -16.11
C GLY A 202 3.52 7.07 -15.93
N MET A 203 3.37 6.73 -14.66
CA MET A 203 3.00 5.40 -14.20
C MET A 203 1.64 4.96 -14.73
N LYS A 204 1.56 3.73 -15.23
CA LYS A 204 0.32 3.09 -15.67
C LYS A 204 -0.31 2.27 -14.55
N ASN A 205 -1.64 2.24 -14.54
CA ASN A 205 -2.44 1.57 -13.53
C ASN A 205 -3.66 0.93 -14.19
N ASP A 206 -3.52 -0.32 -14.56
CA ASP A 206 -4.56 -1.10 -15.23
C ASP A 206 -5.22 -2.08 -14.27
N HIS A 207 -6.49 -2.42 -14.54
CA HIS A 207 -7.24 -3.39 -13.75
C HIS A 207 -7.76 -4.50 -14.66
N TYR A 208 -7.74 -5.73 -14.16
CA TYR A 208 -8.13 -6.94 -14.88
C TYR A 208 -9.07 -7.79 -14.05
N THR A 209 -9.98 -8.49 -14.71
CA THR A 209 -10.72 -9.61 -14.10
C THR A 209 -9.75 -10.79 -13.83
N LEU A 210 -10.20 -11.82 -13.13
CA LEU A 210 -9.39 -13.04 -12.93
C LEU A 210 -9.12 -13.78 -14.24
N ASP A 211 -10.00 -13.66 -15.23
CA ASP A 211 -9.86 -14.20 -16.60
C ASP A 211 -8.98 -13.30 -17.49
N TRP A 212 -8.36 -12.29 -16.91
CA TRP A 212 -7.46 -11.35 -17.58
C TRP A 212 -8.15 -10.45 -18.62
N GLU A 213 -9.41 -10.13 -18.43
CA GLU A 213 -10.11 -9.10 -19.21
C GLU A 213 -9.82 -7.73 -18.61
N LYS A 214 -9.37 -6.78 -19.45
CA LYS A 214 -9.06 -5.43 -19.01
C LYS A 214 -10.34 -4.66 -18.70
N LEU A 215 -10.41 -4.09 -17.50
CA LEU A 215 -11.52 -3.26 -17.06
C LEU A 215 -11.33 -1.80 -17.54
N ASP A 216 -12.40 -1.19 -18.01
CA ASP A 216 -12.42 0.24 -18.34
C ASP A 216 -12.57 1.09 -17.08
N LEU A 217 -11.53 1.06 -16.25
CA LEU A 217 -11.49 1.63 -14.92
C LEU A 217 -10.27 2.49 -14.71
N VAL A 218 -10.48 3.71 -14.22
CA VAL A 218 -9.42 4.59 -13.71
C VAL A 218 -9.67 4.89 -12.24
N ARG A 219 -8.62 4.87 -11.42
CA ARG A 219 -8.68 5.27 -10.02
C ARG A 219 -7.87 6.53 -9.77
N GLY A 220 -8.54 7.59 -9.29
CA GLY A 220 -7.89 8.85 -8.94
C GLY A 220 -7.25 9.54 -10.14
N HIS A 221 -5.96 9.82 -10.03
CA HIS A 221 -5.18 10.55 -11.02
C HIS A 221 -4.28 9.67 -11.89
N TYR A 222 -4.39 8.36 -11.74
CA TYR A 222 -3.59 7.43 -12.54
C TYR A 222 -4.12 7.33 -13.96
N SER A 223 -3.21 7.13 -14.92
CA SER A 223 -3.57 6.82 -16.29
C SER A 223 -3.64 5.31 -16.49
N LYS A 224 -4.58 4.85 -17.29
CA LYS A 224 -4.58 3.49 -17.85
C LYS A 224 -3.79 3.47 -19.16
N SER A 225 -3.28 2.32 -19.55
CA SER A 225 -2.70 2.15 -20.89
C SER A 225 -3.78 1.94 -21.95
N ASP A 226 -3.41 2.17 -23.21
CA ASP A 226 -4.30 1.90 -24.34
C ASP A 226 -4.26 0.43 -24.80
N HIS A 227 -3.27 -0.33 -24.35
CA HIS A 227 -3.10 -1.74 -24.69
C HIS A 227 -3.39 -2.67 -23.49
N LYS A 228 -3.66 -3.92 -23.77
CA LYS A 228 -3.81 -4.99 -22.80
C LYS A 228 -2.44 -5.62 -22.55
N LEU A 229 -2.07 -5.77 -21.27
CA LEU A 229 -0.87 -6.53 -20.91
C LEU A 229 -1.07 -8.02 -21.14
N GLU A 230 0.00 -8.73 -21.44
CA GLU A 230 -0.01 -10.19 -21.43
C GLU A 230 -0.22 -10.71 -19.99
N ARG A 231 -0.99 -11.78 -19.86
CA ARG A 231 -1.18 -12.45 -18.58
C ARG A 231 0.11 -13.19 -18.21
N PRO A 232 0.75 -12.90 -17.08
CA PRO A 232 1.97 -13.63 -16.69
C PRO A 232 1.64 -15.10 -16.41
N GLY A 233 2.56 -15.99 -16.75
CA GLY A 233 2.40 -17.42 -16.52
C GLY A 233 2.25 -17.78 -15.05
N GLU A 234 2.79 -16.94 -14.17
CA GLU A 234 2.74 -17.09 -12.70
C GLU A 234 1.43 -16.60 -12.07
N MET A 235 0.48 -16.06 -12.85
CA MET A 235 -0.74 -15.45 -12.31
C MET A 235 -1.59 -16.45 -11.52
N ASP A 236 -1.70 -17.70 -11.93
CA ASP A 236 -2.47 -18.70 -11.21
C ASP A 236 -1.86 -18.98 -9.82
N GLU A 237 -0.53 -19.02 -9.71
CA GLU A 237 0.17 -19.13 -8.43
C GLU A 237 -0.04 -17.87 -7.58
N MET A 238 -0.02 -16.68 -8.17
CA MET A 238 -0.32 -15.42 -7.47
C MET A 238 -1.74 -15.40 -6.90
N LEU A 239 -2.74 -15.87 -7.67
CA LEU A 239 -4.13 -15.97 -7.22
C LEU A 239 -4.29 -16.97 -6.08
N GLN A 240 -3.60 -18.13 -6.12
CA GLN A 240 -3.59 -19.10 -5.03
C GLN A 240 -2.94 -18.54 -3.76
N ILE A 241 -1.88 -17.74 -3.89
CA ILE A 241 -1.26 -17.04 -2.77
C ILE A 241 -2.24 -16.04 -2.16
N ALA A 242 -2.91 -15.25 -3.00
CA ALA A 242 -3.87 -14.26 -2.54
C ALA A 242 -5.06 -14.91 -1.84
N ASP A 243 -5.58 -16.03 -2.35
CA ASP A 243 -6.67 -16.80 -1.75
C ASP A 243 -6.31 -17.32 -0.36
N LYS A 244 -5.07 -17.80 -0.17
CA LYS A 244 -4.59 -18.23 1.16
C LYS A 244 -4.42 -17.06 2.15
N LEU A 245 -4.10 -15.86 1.65
CA LEU A 245 -3.81 -14.70 2.50
C LEU A 245 -5.05 -13.84 2.80
N CYS A 246 -6.11 -13.96 2.00
CA CYS A 246 -7.30 -13.12 2.17
C CYS A 246 -8.32 -13.68 3.17
N ALA A 247 -8.29 -14.98 3.47
CA ALA A 247 -9.10 -15.64 4.50
C ALA A 247 -10.47 -14.95 4.79
N ASP A 248 -10.79 -14.71 6.08
CA ASP A 248 -12.08 -14.17 6.52
C ASP A 248 -12.14 -12.63 6.58
N TYR A 249 -11.34 -11.94 5.78
CA TYR A 249 -11.34 -10.47 5.79
C TYR A 249 -12.39 -9.93 4.82
N PRO A 250 -13.23 -8.95 5.26
CA PRO A 250 -14.21 -8.31 4.37
C PRO A 250 -13.56 -7.70 3.13
N TYR A 251 -12.35 -7.14 3.31
CA TYR A 251 -11.51 -6.68 2.24
C TYR A 251 -10.04 -6.74 2.64
N ILE A 252 -9.22 -7.21 1.73
CA ILE A 252 -7.76 -7.11 1.81
C ILE A 252 -7.17 -7.08 0.40
N ARG A 253 -6.11 -6.31 0.19
CA ARG A 253 -5.34 -6.32 -1.05
C ARG A 253 -3.99 -6.98 -0.80
N VAL A 254 -3.68 -7.99 -1.57
CA VAL A 254 -2.41 -8.70 -1.55
C VAL A 254 -1.53 -8.15 -2.67
N ASP A 255 -0.42 -7.51 -2.32
CA ASP A 255 0.51 -6.94 -3.28
C ASP A 255 1.68 -7.90 -3.48
N LEU A 256 1.90 -8.29 -4.74
CA LEU A 256 2.95 -9.21 -5.16
C LEU A 256 3.81 -8.56 -6.25
N TYR A 257 5.09 -8.92 -6.28
CA TYR A 257 6.03 -8.56 -7.35
C TYR A 257 6.42 -9.80 -8.13
N LEU A 258 6.66 -9.64 -9.42
CA LEU A 258 7.27 -10.65 -10.25
C LEU A 258 8.66 -10.17 -10.69
N ALA A 259 9.70 -10.93 -10.34
CA ALA A 259 11.07 -10.64 -10.73
C ALA A 259 11.76 -11.93 -11.18
N LYS A 260 12.26 -11.98 -12.42
CA LYS A 260 12.94 -13.17 -12.99
C LYS A 260 12.12 -14.45 -12.79
N HIS A 261 10.84 -14.43 -13.14
CA HIS A 261 9.88 -15.53 -12.98
C HIS A 261 9.70 -16.03 -11.52
N LYS A 262 10.02 -15.19 -10.53
CA LYS A 262 9.78 -15.47 -9.11
C LYS A 262 8.81 -14.48 -8.52
N ILE A 263 7.83 -15.01 -7.82
CA ILE A 263 6.86 -14.21 -7.08
C ILE A 263 7.47 -13.81 -5.73
N TYR A 264 7.32 -12.54 -5.38
CA TYR A 264 7.69 -12.00 -4.08
C TYR A 264 6.53 -11.27 -3.44
N PHE A 265 6.36 -11.49 -2.16
CA PHE A 265 5.39 -10.77 -1.34
C PHE A 265 5.83 -9.30 -1.15
N GLY A 266 4.91 -8.37 -1.39
CA GLY A 266 5.09 -6.94 -1.19
C GLY A 266 4.50 -6.44 0.11
N GLU A 267 3.17 -6.42 0.20
CA GLU A 267 2.42 -5.96 1.39
C GLU A 267 1.00 -6.51 1.43
N LEU A 268 0.39 -6.45 2.62
CA LEU A 268 -1.05 -6.59 2.82
C LEU A 268 -1.64 -5.20 3.07
N THR A 269 -2.64 -4.82 2.28
CA THR A 269 -3.24 -3.48 2.36
C THR A 269 -4.73 -3.58 2.68
N LEU A 270 -5.14 -3.02 3.81
CA LEU A 270 -6.56 -3.01 4.23
C LEU A 270 -7.33 -1.85 3.61
N PHE A 271 -6.71 -0.67 3.50
CA PHE A 271 -7.37 0.55 3.05
C PHE A 271 -6.59 1.25 1.92
N PRO A 272 -6.65 0.74 0.67
CA PRO A 272 -5.90 1.33 -0.44
C PRO A 272 -6.31 2.79 -0.68
N ALA A 273 -5.30 3.68 -0.78
CA ALA A 273 -5.49 5.13 -0.85
C ALA A 273 -6.41 5.68 0.26
N SER A 274 -6.35 5.05 1.45
CA SER A 274 -7.20 5.37 2.61
C SER A 274 -8.71 5.25 2.33
N GLY A 275 -9.13 4.46 1.31
CA GLY A 275 -10.53 4.32 0.88
C GLY A 275 -11.14 5.64 0.39
N MET A 276 -10.33 6.58 -0.09
CA MET A 276 -10.79 7.90 -0.55
C MET A 276 -10.18 8.24 -1.92
N ASN A 277 -10.35 7.34 -2.88
CA ASN A 277 -9.87 7.53 -4.24
C ASN A 277 -11.02 7.25 -5.21
N PRO A 278 -11.51 8.26 -5.97
CA PRO A 278 -12.66 8.09 -6.83
C PRO A 278 -12.40 7.10 -7.96
N PHE A 279 -13.46 6.44 -8.37
CA PHE A 279 -13.51 5.57 -9.54
C PHE A 279 -14.07 6.32 -10.74
N THR A 280 -13.54 6.05 -11.92
CA THR A 280 -14.05 6.53 -13.19
C THR A 280 -14.19 5.36 -14.16
N PRO A 281 -15.42 4.99 -14.59
CA PRO A 281 -16.71 5.53 -14.15
C PRO A 281 -17.05 5.16 -12.68
N SER A 282 -17.93 5.96 -12.07
CA SER A 282 -18.33 5.79 -10.66
C SER A 282 -19.06 4.49 -10.37
N SER A 283 -19.65 3.85 -11.38
CA SER A 283 -20.31 2.54 -11.26
C SER A 283 -19.38 1.44 -10.70
N TYR A 284 -18.06 1.58 -10.85
CA TYR A 284 -17.13 0.65 -10.21
C TYR A 284 -17.03 0.84 -8.69
N ASP A 285 -17.33 2.04 -8.16
CA ASP A 285 -17.40 2.25 -6.70
C ASP A 285 -18.58 1.45 -6.11
N ASP A 286 -19.72 1.44 -6.82
CA ASP A 286 -20.89 0.64 -6.46
C ASP A 286 -20.63 -0.86 -6.63
N LEU A 287 -20.09 -1.27 -7.77
CA LEU A 287 -19.79 -2.67 -8.07
C LEU A 287 -18.81 -3.27 -7.03
N PHE A 288 -17.70 -2.59 -6.75
CA PHE A 288 -16.72 -3.10 -5.78
C PHE A 288 -17.26 -3.03 -4.35
N GLY A 289 -18.13 -2.05 -4.09
CA GLY A 289 -18.87 -1.97 -2.83
C GLY A 289 -19.81 -3.16 -2.63
N SER A 290 -20.50 -3.60 -3.67
CA SER A 290 -21.43 -4.73 -3.59
C SER A 290 -20.78 -6.06 -3.23
N TRP A 291 -19.47 -6.17 -3.42
CA TRP A 291 -18.69 -7.37 -3.08
C TRP A 291 -18.22 -7.41 -1.63
N ILE A 292 -18.35 -6.34 -0.86
CA ILE A 292 -17.95 -6.30 0.55
C ILE A 292 -19.17 -6.57 1.42
N ASP A 293 -19.09 -7.60 2.24
CA ASP A 293 -20.04 -7.86 3.31
C ASP A 293 -19.54 -7.21 4.60
N LEU A 294 -20.42 -6.46 5.28
CA LEU A 294 -20.12 -5.79 6.54
C LEU A 294 -20.73 -6.48 7.76
N THR A 295 -21.35 -7.65 7.58
CA THR A 295 -21.98 -8.42 8.66
C THR A 295 -20.99 -9.17 9.53
#